data_df87abecc006b17db53eaaabfed5e7b1
#
_entry.id   df87abecc006b17db53eaaabfed5e7b1
#
_cell.length_a   1.000
_cell.length_b   1.000
_cell.length_c   1.000
_cell.angle_alpha   90.00
_cell.angle_beta   90.00
_cell.angle_gamma   90.00
#
_symmetry.space_group_name_H-M   'P 1'
#
loop_
_entity.id
_entity.type
_entity.pdbx_description
1 polymer ?
#
loop_
_entity_poly.entity_id
_entity_poly.type
_entity_poly.pdbx_seq_one_letter_code
_entity_poly.pdbx_strand_id
1 'polypeptide(L)'
;MNKITDTYDVIVLGGGPAGLTAGIYLGRAKLKTLIINEGSIGGQMVLTHAIANYPGAKVDISGRDLSLDMKAQAKTFGCKIESNVEVTSMDLSGELKQIEIDDDEVFAAKAVIVATGGTPRSMGVPGETK
;
A
#
# COMPACT_ATOMS: atom_id res chain seq x y z
N MET A 1 3.17 -22.68 -1.83
CA MET A 1 2.08 -21.73 -1.49
C MET A 1 0.75 -22.44 -1.48
N ASN A 2 -0.20 -21.88 -0.74
CA ASN A 2 -1.56 -22.37 -0.74
C ASN A 2 -2.24 -22.13 -2.10
N LYS A 3 -3.47 -22.60 -2.21
CA LYS A 3 -4.27 -22.43 -3.42
C LYS A 3 -4.62 -20.94 -3.61
N ILE A 4 -4.65 -20.47 -4.86
CA ILE A 4 -5.00 -19.09 -5.18
C ILE A 4 -6.42 -18.79 -4.70
N THR A 5 -6.54 -17.76 -3.86
CA THR A 5 -7.80 -17.28 -3.30
C THR A 5 -8.55 -16.41 -4.29
N ASP A 6 -7.85 -15.46 -4.94
CA ASP A 6 -8.43 -14.55 -5.91
C ASP A 6 -7.36 -14.05 -6.89
N THR A 7 -7.79 -13.57 -8.04
CA THR A 7 -6.92 -13.08 -9.10
C THR A 7 -7.26 -11.63 -9.44
N TYR A 8 -6.23 -10.83 -9.63
CA TYR A 8 -6.34 -9.40 -9.94
C TYR A 8 -5.60 -9.07 -11.24
N ASP A 9 -5.89 -7.92 -11.82
CA ASP A 9 -5.08 -7.38 -12.90
C ASP A 9 -3.73 -6.89 -12.37
N VAL A 10 -3.77 -6.17 -11.24
CA VAL A 10 -2.58 -5.62 -10.60
C VAL A 10 -2.66 -5.75 -9.08
N ILE A 11 -1.56 -6.15 -8.48
CA ILE A 11 -1.35 -6.06 -7.04
C ILE A 11 -0.33 -4.95 -6.77
N VAL A 12 -0.67 -4.04 -5.86
CA VAL A 12 0.23 -2.98 -5.39
C VAL A 12 0.73 -3.36 -4.01
N LEU A 13 2.04 -3.49 -3.85
CA LEU A 13 2.68 -3.74 -2.57
C LEU A 13 3.05 -2.42 -1.92
N GLY A 14 2.36 -2.08 -0.87
CA GLY A 14 2.55 -0.85 -0.12
C GLY A 14 1.35 0.09 -0.18
N GLY A 15 0.89 0.56 0.97
CA GLY A 15 -0.27 1.45 1.14
C GLY A 15 0.10 2.85 1.61
N GLY A 16 1.30 3.32 1.31
CA GLY A 16 1.69 4.71 1.47
C GLY A 16 1.19 5.56 0.29
N PRO A 17 1.65 6.82 0.19
CA PRO A 17 1.16 7.72 -0.87
C PRO A 17 1.39 7.18 -2.28
N ALA A 18 2.54 6.56 -2.52
CA ALA A 18 2.86 6.00 -3.83
C ALA A 18 1.92 4.86 -4.22
N GLY A 19 1.69 3.91 -3.31
CA GLY A 19 0.80 2.78 -3.55
C GLY A 19 -0.65 3.19 -3.69
N LEU A 20 -1.12 4.11 -2.85
CA LEU A 20 -2.48 4.64 -2.92
C LEU A 20 -2.71 5.41 -4.23
N THR A 21 -1.72 6.19 -4.65
CA THR A 21 -1.78 6.92 -5.94
C THR A 21 -1.86 5.93 -7.10
N ALA A 22 -1.02 4.90 -7.10
CA ALA A 22 -1.08 3.85 -8.12
C ALA A 22 -2.47 3.20 -8.16
N GLY A 23 -3.02 2.88 -6.98
CA GLY A 23 -4.36 2.30 -6.86
C GLY A 23 -5.45 3.19 -7.44
N ILE A 24 -5.39 4.50 -7.18
CA ILE A 24 -6.35 5.46 -7.72
C ILE A 24 -6.33 5.41 -9.26
N TYR A 25 -5.16 5.47 -9.86
CA TYR A 25 -5.02 5.46 -11.32
C TYR A 25 -5.47 4.13 -11.93
N LEU A 26 -5.06 3.03 -11.32
CA LEU A 26 -5.44 1.69 -11.79
C LEU A 26 -6.95 1.45 -11.67
N GLY A 27 -7.54 1.87 -10.55
CA GLY A 27 -8.99 1.77 -10.35
C GLY A 27 -9.78 2.60 -11.34
N ARG A 28 -9.33 3.83 -11.62
CA ARG A 28 -9.94 4.67 -12.66
C ARG A 28 -9.87 4.05 -14.05
N ALA A 29 -8.81 3.30 -14.33
CA ALA A 29 -8.67 2.55 -15.58
C ALA A 29 -9.51 1.27 -15.58
N LYS A 30 -10.28 1.01 -14.53
CA LYS A 30 -11.16 -0.17 -14.36
C LYS A 30 -10.38 -1.47 -14.33
N LEU A 31 -9.15 -1.44 -13.87
CA LEU A 31 -8.36 -2.63 -13.61
C LEU A 31 -8.69 -3.14 -12.20
N LYS A 32 -8.90 -4.45 -12.09
CA LYS A 32 -9.14 -5.08 -10.79
C LYS A 32 -7.84 -5.02 -9.98
N THR A 33 -7.81 -4.19 -8.94
CA THR A 33 -6.60 -3.82 -8.20
C THR A 33 -6.72 -4.19 -6.73
N LEU A 34 -5.65 -4.79 -6.20
CA LEU A 34 -5.49 -5.06 -4.77
C LEU A 34 -4.26 -4.31 -4.25
N ILE A 35 -4.43 -3.56 -3.17
CA ILE A 35 -3.32 -2.94 -2.44
C ILE A 35 -3.09 -3.78 -1.18
N ILE A 36 -1.86 -4.26 -1.00
CA ILE A 36 -1.44 -5.02 0.19
C ILE A 36 -0.49 -4.16 1.01
N ASN A 37 -0.78 -3.97 2.28
CA ASN A 37 0.06 -3.19 3.18
C ASN A 37 0.31 -3.93 4.49
N GLU A 38 1.57 -4.05 4.88
CA GLU A 38 1.96 -4.79 6.09
C GLU A 38 1.66 -4.03 7.38
N GLY A 39 1.48 -2.72 7.31
CA GLY A 39 1.08 -1.92 8.45
C GLY A 39 -0.24 -1.21 8.21
N SER A 40 -0.47 -0.16 8.96
CA SER A 40 -1.59 0.73 8.73
C SER A 40 -1.39 1.51 7.43
N ILE A 41 -2.48 1.83 6.75
CA ILE A 41 -2.44 2.63 5.52
C ILE A 41 -1.83 4.00 5.79
N GLY A 42 -1.01 4.48 4.85
CA GLY A 42 -0.41 5.82 4.87
C GLY A 42 1.11 5.84 4.92
N GLY A 43 1.74 4.75 5.33
CA GLY A 43 3.21 4.67 5.41
C GLY A 43 3.81 5.71 6.34
N GLN A 44 4.99 6.21 6.00
CA GLN A 44 5.71 7.21 6.80
C GLN A 44 4.98 8.56 6.91
N MET A 45 4.13 8.87 5.96
CA MET A 45 3.35 10.12 5.95
C MET A 45 2.47 10.27 7.20
N VAL A 46 1.99 9.17 7.76
CA VAL A 46 1.11 9.17 8.95
C VAL A 46 1.79 9.82 10.16
N LEU A 47 3.11 9.81 10.22
CA LEU A 47 3.89 10.38 11.31
C LEU A 47 3.98 11.91 11.24
N THR A 48 3.55 12.53 10.16
CA THR A 48 3.65 13.96 9.94
C THR A 48 2.41 14.66 10.48
N HIS A 49 2.61 15.63 11.40
CA HIS A 49 1.50 16.35 12.03
C HIS A 49 0.79 17.32 11.08
N ALA A 50 1.54 17.96 10.18
CA ALA A 50 0.98 18.92 9.24
C ALA A 50 1.73 18.85 7.92
N ILE A 51 0.99 18.71 6.83
CA ILE A 51 1.53 18.67 5.47
C ILE A 51 1.08 19.94 4.75
N ALA A 52 2.03 20.82 4.44
CA ALA A 52 1.75 22.11 3.82
C ALA A 52 2.08 22.17 2.32
N ASN A 53 2.77 21.15 1.81
CA ASN A 53 3.38 21.17 0.49
C ASN A 53 2.88 20.07 -0.46
N TYR A 54 1.70 19.52 -0.17
CA TYR A 54 1.07 18.57 -1.08
C TYR A 54 -0.01 19.30 -1.90
N PRO A 55 0.19 19.51 -3.21
CA PRO A 55 -0.77 20.29 -4.01
C PRO A 55 -2.17 19.66 -4.02
N GLY A 56 -3.18 20.47 -3.82
CA GLY A 56 -4.57 20.03 -3.80
C GLY A 56 -5.08 19.54 -2.46
N ALA A 57 -4.20 19.30 -1.49
CA ALA A 57 -4.61 18.97 -0.14
C ALA A 57 -4.94 20.25 0.64
N LYS A 58 -5.80 20.11 1.67
CA LYS A 58 -6.06 21.21 2.60
C LYS A 58 -4.75 21.60 3.29
N VAL A 59 -4.47 22.89 3.39
CA VAL A 59 -3.27 23.41 4.05
C VAL A 59 -3.22 22.88 5.49
N ASP A 60 -2.06 22.41 5.90
CA ASP A 60 -1.81 21.85 7.22
C ASP A 60 -2.63 20.60 7.58
N ILE A 61 -3.12 19.87 6.59
CA ILE A 61 -3.74 18.57 6.81
C ILE A 61 -2.72 17.62 7.47
N SER A 62 -3.17 16.83 8.45
CA SER A 62 -2.30 15.81 9.03
C SER A 62 -1.99 14.70 8.01
N GLY A 63 -0.83 14.07 8.17
CA GLY A 63 -0.49 12.92 7.31
C GLY A 63 -1.50 11.79 7.43
N ARG A 64 -2.05 11.58 8.63
CA ARG A 64 -3.11 10.62 8.87
C ARG A 64 -4.36 10.94 8.06
N ASP A 65 -4.83 12.17 8.13
CA ASP A 65 -6.06 12.57 7.43
C ASP A 65 -5.88 12.54 5.91
N LEU A 66 -4.72 12.96 5.42
CA LEU A 66 -4.41 12.86 3.99
C LEU A 66 -4.39 11.39 3.54
N SER A 67 -3.82 10.50 4.36
CA SER A 67 -3.82 9.06 4.07
C SER A 67 -5.23 8.49 3.98
N LEU A 68 -6.10 8.91 4.90
CA LEU A 68 -7.50 8.47 4.89
C LEU A 68 -8.25 8.99 3.66
N ASP A 69 -7.98 10.22 3.25
CA ASP A 69 -8.57 10.79 2.02
C ASP A 69 -8.12 10.01 0.78
N MET A 70 -6.82 9.71 0.68
CA MET A 70 -6.27 8.94 -0.43
C MET A 70 -6.82 7.50 -0.45
N LYS A 71 -6.94 6.88 0.72
CA LYS A 71 -7.58 5.55 0.85
C LYS A 71 -9.02 5.58 0.35
N ALA A 72 -9.79 6.59 0.74
CA ALA A 72 -11.16 6.75 0.31
C ALA A 72 -11.27 6.92 -1.21
N GLN A 73 -10.37 7.71 -1.82
CA GLN A 73 -10.30 7.84 -3.27
C GLN A 73 -10.03 6.50 -3.96
N ALA A 74 -9.05 5.74 -3.49
CA ALA A 74 -8.73 4.43 -4.05
C ALA A 74 -9.94 3.49 -3.99
N LYS A 75 -10.62 3.45 -2.85
CA LYS A 75 -11.82 2.63 -2.67
C LYS A 75 -12.98 3.06 -3.56
N THR A 76 -13.14 4.36 -3.77
CA THR A 76 -14.18 4.90 -4.66
C THR A 76 -14.02 4.36 -6.09
N PHE A 77 -12.79 4.13 -6.53
CA PHE A 77 -12.51 3.56 -7.84
C PHE A 77 -12.41 2.03 -7.84
N GLY A 78 -12.82 1.38 -6.75
CA GLY A 78 -12.97 -0.06 -6.70
C GLY A 78 -11.76 -0.85 -6.23
N CYS A 79 -10.70 -0.18 -5.74
CA CYS A 79 -9.56 -0.90 -5.20
C CYS A 79 -9.93 -1.66 -3.94
N LYS A 80 -9.48 -2.91 -3.85
CA LYS A 80 -9.46 -3.65 -2.60
C LYS A 80 -8.18 -3.33 -1.83
N ILE A 81 -8.29 -3.26 -0.51
CA ILE A 81 -7.16 -2.94 0.35
C ILE A 81 -7.10 -3.98 1.48
N GLU A 82 -5.96 -4.66 1.56
CA GLU A 82 -5.61 -5.55 2.66
C GLU A 82 -4.50 -4.88 3.47
N SER A 83 -4.81 -4.46 4.69
CA SER A 83 -3.85 -3.80 5.57
C SER A 83 -3.64 -4.58 6.86
N ASN A 84 -2.54 -4.29 7.55
CA ASN A 84 -2.13 -4.98 8.78
C ASN A 84 -1.99 -6.50 8.57
N VAL A 85 -1.46 -6.88 7.42
CA VAL A 85 -1.16 -8.27 7.05
C VAL A 85 0.34 -8.42 6.85
N GLU A 86 0.82 -9.65 6.88
CA GLU A 86 2.23 -9.98 6.60
C GLU A 86 2.33 -10.68 5.26
N VAL A 87 3.24 -10.22 4.40
CA VAL A 87 3.58 -10.93 3.16
C VAL A 87 4.55 -12.05 3.52
N THR A 88 4.07 -13.27 3.46
CA THR A 88 4.83 -14.44 3.91
C THR A 88 5.55 -15.18 2.80
N SER A 89 5.14 -14.99 1.55
CA SER A 89 5.81 -15.57 0.38
C SER A 89 5.44 -14.82 -0.88
N MET A 90 6.34 -14.82 -1.86
CA MET A 90 6.10 -14.24 -3.18
C MET A 90 6.74 -15.09 -4.26
N ASP A 91 6.03 -15.24 -5.36
CA ASP A 91 6.59 -15.75 -6.61
C ASP A 91 6.26 -14.75 -7.73
N LEU A 92 7.25 -13.99 -8.13
CA LEU A 92 7.10 -12.96 -9.17
C LEU A 92 7.54 -13.47 -10.55
N SER A 93 7.91 -14.74 -10.66
CA SER A 93 8.20 -15.39 -11.93
C SER A 93 6.90 -15.83 -12.59
N GLY A 94 6.96 -16.15 -13.86
CA GLY A 94 5.79 -16.63 -14.58
C GLY A 94 4.78 -15.54 -14.98
N GLU A 95 3.75 -15.95 -15.64
CA GLU A 95 2.73 -15.07 -16.19
C GLU A 95 1.82 -14.48 -15.11
N LEU A 96 1.43 -15.30 -14.14
CA LEU A 96 0.72 -14.86 -12.94
C LEU A 96 1.68 -14.77 -11.76
N LYS A 97 1.85 -13.58 -11.22
CA LYS A 97 2.61 -13.34 -9.99
C LYS A 97 1.75 -13.72 -8.80
N GLN A 98 2.34 -14.32 -7.79
CA GLN A 98 1.62 -14.78 -6.60
C GLN A 98 2.18 -14.14 -5.34
N ILE A 99 1.28 -13.66 -4.49
CA ILE A 99 1.61 -13.06 -3.19
C ILE A 99 0.80 -13.79 -2.13
N GLU A 100 1.49 -14.36 -1.14
CA GLU A 100 0.85 -15.00 0.01
C GLU A 100 0.88 -14.07 1.20
N ILE A 101 -0.24 -13.96 1.90
CA ILE A 101 -0.34 -13.19 3.14
C ILE A 101 -0.74 -14.09 4.29
N ASP A 102 -0.15 -13.83 5.46
CA ASP A 102 -0.46 -14.48 6.74
C ASP A 102 -0.40 -16.02 6.69
N ASP A 103 0.48 -16.59 5.85
CA ASP A 103 0.60 -18.04 5.59
C ASP A 103 -0.74 -18.71 5.22
N ASP A 104 -1.67 -17.95 4.68
CA ASP A 104 -3.05 -18.40 4.42
C ASP A 104 -3.50 -18.08 3.00
N GLU A 105 -3.85 -16.83 2.73
CA GLU A 105 -4.41 -16.43 1.44
C GLU A 105 -3.32 -16.16 0.40
N VAL A 106 -3.56 -16.63 -0.82
CA VAL A 106 -2.68 -16.37 -1.97
C VAL A 106 -3.45 -15.57 -3.00
N PHE A 107 -2.91 -14.41 -3.35
CA PHE A 107 -3.45 -13.56 -4.41
C PHE A 107 -2.54 -13.63 -5.62
N ALA A 108 -3.13 -13.71 -6.81
CA ALA A 108 -2.40 -13.73 -8.06
C ALA A 108 -2.73 -12.48 -8.88
N ALA A 109 -1.76 -12.02 -9.68
CA ALA A 109 -1.97 -10.88 -10.57
C ALA A 109 -1.09 -10.98 -11.82
N LYS A 110 -1.53 -10.32 -12.88
CA LYS A 110 -0.75 -10.21 -14.11
C LYS A 110 0.46 -9.29 -13.94
N ALA A 111 0.34 -8.28 -13.07
CA ALA A 111 1.41 -7.34 -12.79
C ALA A 111 1.46 -7.00 -11.30
N VAL A 112 2.64 -6.64 -10.82
CA VAL A 112 2.85 -6.20 -9.43
C VAL A 112 3.61 -4.88 -9.47
N ILE A 113 3.10 -3.89 -8.70
CA ILE A 113 3.78 -2.63 -8.48
C ILE A 113 4.37 -2.66 -7.07
N VAL A 114 5.68 -2.46 -6.98
CA VAL A 114 6.38 -2.41 -5.69
C VAL A 114 6.47 -0.95 -5.24
N ALA A 115 5.77 -0.63 -4.16
CA ALA A 115 5.71 0.71 -3.57
C ALA A 115 5.84 0.62 -2.05
N THR A 116 6.78 -0.20 -1.58
CA THR A 116 6.93 -0.57 -0.18
C THR A 116 7.52 0.52 0.70
N GLY A 117 8.03 1.60 0.12
CA GLY A 117 8.61 2.71 0.87
C GLY A 117 9.90 2.35 1.57
N GLY A 118 10.19 3.08 2.63
CA GLY A 118 11.37 2.88 3.45
C GLY A 118 11.06 2.97 4.92
N THR A 119 11.98 2.47 5.74
CA THR A 119 11.94 2.61 7.19
C THR A 119 13.19 3.35 7.63
N PRO A 120 13.06 4.34 8.54
CA PRO A 120 14.23 5.04 9.08
C PRO A 120 15.19 4.05 9.73
N ARG A 121 16.48 4.23 9.44
CA ARG A 121 17.53 3.44 10.07
C ARG A 121 17.97 4.12 11.35
N SER A 122 17.95 3.36 12.45
CA SER A 122 18.45 3.85 13.73
C SER A 122 19.97 4.12 13.66
N MET A 123 20.38 5.23 14.23
CA MET A 123 21.82 5.55 14.40
C MET A 123 22.37 4.94 15.68
N GLY A 124 21.51 4.52 16.61
CA GLY A 124 21.91 3.93 17.88
C GLY A 124 22.57 4.93 18.84
N VAL A 125 22.24 6.20 18.73
CA VAL A 125 22.81 7.26 19.59
C VAL A 125 21.89 7.65 20.73
N PRO A 126 22.43 8.14 21.88
CA PRO A 126 21.59 8.61 22.98
C PRO A 126 20.62 9.72 22.55
N GLY A 127 19.37 9.62 22.96
CA GLY A 127 18.32 10.61 22.66
C GLY A 127 17.59 10.39 21.34
N GLU A 128 17.96 9.38 20.56
CA GLU A 128 17.30 9.06 19.29
C GLU A 128 15.86 8.62 19.52
N THR A 129 15.63 7.83 20.55
CA THR A 129 14.30 7.34 20.92
C THR A 129 13.82 8.10 22.15
N LYS A 130 12.87 9.00 22.00
CA LYS A 130 12.24 9.72 23.08
C LYS A 130 10.76 9.35 23.18
#